data_2dc90d291ff65026247bfb18f7a8f11a
#
_entry.id   2dc90d291ff65026247bfb18f7a8f11a
#
_cell.length_a   1.000
_cell.length_b   1.000
_cell.length_c   1.000
_cell.angle_alpha   90.00
_cell.angle_beta   90.00
_cell.angle_gamma   90.00
#
_symmetry.space_group_name_H-M   'P 1'
#
loop_
_entity.id
_entity.type
_entity.pdbx_description
1 polymer ?
#
loop_
_entity_poly.entity_id
_entity_poly.type
_entity_poly.pdbx_seq_one_letter_code
_entity_poly.pdbx_strand_id
1 'polypeptide(L)'
;MTILVLIRHGQSVWNATNRFTGWTDVELSEKGEGEAATAGEQLADVRFDVVHTSALIRAQKTAEIVMSKNRVSGEIPTKKDERLNERHYGDLQGLNKAETAEIHGAEQVHIWRRSFDVPPPGGESLEMTAERTIPYFVEEIIPDLDSGMNVLVAAHGNSLRSIVMHIEEISPEEITKLEIPTGVPMYYEFDNGKISRLE
;
A
#
# COMPACT_ATOMS: atom_id res chain seq x y z
N MET A 1 -15.96 -12.29 13.58
CA MET A 1 -15.66 -10.86 13.33
C MET A 1 -14.17 -10.64 13.52
N THR A 2 -13.45 -10.23 12.50
CA THR A 2 -12.00 -9.99 12.49
C THR A 2 -11.69 -8.60 11.97
N ILE A 3 -10.48 -8.12 12.25
CA ILE A 3 -10.03 -6.78 11.85
C ILE A 3 -8.99 -6.89 10.73
N LEU A 4 -9.18 -6.09 9.70
CA LEU A 4 -8.19 -5.82 8.67
C LEU A 4 -7.71 -4.37 8.80
N VAL A 5 -6.40 -4.20 8.92
CA VAL A 5 -5.78 -2.87 8.88
C VAL A 5 -4.91 -2.77 7.63
N LEU A 6 -5.16 -1.75 6.81
CA LEU A 6 -4.33 -1.40 5.66
C LEU A 6 -3.50 -0.17 6.00
N ILE A 7 -2.20 -0.22 5.75
CA ILE A 7 -1.31 0.92 5.97
C ILE A 7 -0.36 1.10 4.78
N ARG A 8 -0.29 2.33 4.27
CA ARG A 8 0.74 2.70 3.31
C ARG A 8 2.05 2.92 4.04
N HIS A 9 3.16 2.42 3.48
CA HIS A 9 4.49 2.66 4.01
C HIS A 9 4.75 4.14 4.30
N GLY A 10 5.61 4.43 5.26
CA GLY A 10 6.08 5.77 5.56
C GLY A 10 6.79 6.43 4.38
N GLN A 11 7.01 7.74 4.43
CA GLN A 11 7.72 8.47 3.37
C GLN A 11 9.07 7.78 3.05
N SER A 12 9.30 7.46 1.78
CA SER A 12 10.62 6.99 1.32
C SER A 12 11.55 8.14 0.97
N VAL A 13 12.86 7.86 0.87
CA VAL A 13 13.85 8.86 0.44
C VAL A 13 13.54 9.43 -0.95
N TRP A 14 12.93 8.66 -1.84
CA TRP A 14 12.51 9.13 -3.16
C TRP A 14 11.16 9.86 -3.14
N ASN A 15 10.28 9.55 -2.22
CA ASN A 15 9.11 10.40 -1.97
C ASN A 15 9.54 11.80 -1.52
N ALA A 16 10.51 11.88 -0.60
CA ALA A 16 11.04 13.15 -0.11
C ALA A 16 11.70 14.01 -1.21
N THR A 17 12.30 13.38 -2.23
CA THR A 17 12.95 14.05 -3.36
C THR A 17 12.06 14.13 -4.61
N ASN A 18 10.76 13.88 -4.49
CA ASN A 18 9.76 13.96 -5.57
C ASN A 18 10.11 13.10 -6.79
N ARG A 19 10.60 11.87 -6.58
CA ARG A 19 10.95 10.92 -7.65
C ARG A 19 9.88 9.84 -7.81
N PHE A 20 9.78 9.31 -9.04
CA PHE A 20 9.05 8.08 -9.30
C PHE A 20 9.80 6.90 -8.69
N THR A 21 9.15 6.14 -7.81
CA THR A 21 9.81 5.02 -7.10
C THR A 21 9.50 3.67 -7.74
N GLY A 22 8.24 3.31 -7.85
CA GLY A 22 7.82 2.02 -8.41
C GLY A 22 8.46 0.85 -7.68
N TRP A 23 9.11 -0.03 -8.42
CA TRP A 23 9.76 -1.24 -7.90
C TRP A 23 11.22 -1.02 -7.50
N THR A 24 11.79 0.18 -7.71
CA THR A 24 13.11 0.48 -7.16
C THR A 24 13.06 0.39 -5.65
N ASP A 25 13.96 -0.42 -5.08
CA ASP A 25 13.95 -0.74 -3.66
C ASP A 25 14.72 0.31 -2.86
N VAL A 26 13.99 1.29 -2.35
CA VAL A 26 14.53 2.42 -1.58
C VAL A 26 14.03 2.40 -0.15
N GLU A 27 14.87 2.88 0.76
CA GLU A 27 14.61 2.96 2.20
C GLU A 27 13.55 4.03 2.55
N LEU A 28 13.04 3.94 3.77
CA LEU A 28 12.29 5.04 4.39
C LEU A 28 13.21 6.23 4.63
N SER A 29 12.64 7.43 4.58
CA SER A 29 13.29 8.62 5.15
C SER A 29 13.13 8.62 6.68
N GLU A 30 13.89 9.45 7.38
CA GLU A 30 13.73 9.67 8.83
C GLU A 30 12.28 10.05 9.19
N LYS A 31 11.66 10.91 8.38
CA LYS A 31 10.24 11.24 8.51
C LYS A 31 9.35 10.02 8.35
N GLY A 32 9.63 9.16 7.36
CA GLY A 32 8.86 7.94 7.11
C GLY A 32 8.97 6.91 8.24
N GLU A 33 10.13 6.80 8.88
CA GLU A 33 10.27 5.98 10.09
C GLU A 33 9.44 6.55 11.26
N GLY A 34 9.42 7.88 11.42
CA GLY A 34 8.58 8.57 12.39
C GLY A 34 7.09 8.37 12.12
N GLU A 35 6.65 8.42 10.86
CA GLU A 35 5.26 8.12 10.46
C GLU A 35 4.88 6.66 10.82
N ALA A 36 5.76 5.70 10.54
CA ALA A 36 5.57 4.31 10.91
C ALA A 36 5.52 4.10 12.44
N ALA A 37 6.37 4.80 13.20
CA ALA A 37 6.34 4.74 14.65
C ALA A 37 5.04 5.31 15.22
N THR A 38 4.55 6.42 14.68
CA THR A 38 3.25 7.02 15.05
C THR A 38 2.09 6.06 14.79
N ALA A 39 2.09 5.42 13.61
CA ALA A 39 1.11 4.38 13.31
C ALA A 39 1.20 3.19 14.28
N GLY A 40 2.41 2.79 14.63
CA GLY A 40 2.65 1.74 15.60
C GLY A 40 2.08 2.05 16.99
N GLU A 41 2.18 3.29 17.45
CA GLU A 41 1.54 3.71 18.71
C GLU A 41 0.00 3.68 18.62
N GLN A 42 -0.57 4.05 17.47
CA GLN A 42 -2.03 3.95 17.25
C GLN A 42 -2.50 2.50 17.23
N LEU A 43 -1.68 1.59 16.74
CA LEU A 43 -1.97 0.16 16.61
C LEU A 43 -1.43 -0.69 17.78
N ALA A 44 -0.90 -0.06 18.82
CA ALA A 44 -0.19 -0.74 19.89
C ALA A 44 -1.04 -1.78 20.64
N ASP A 45 -2.33 -1.52 20.78
CA ASP A 45 -3.28 -2.39 21.50
C ASP A 45 -4.23 -3.16 20.54
N VAL A 46 -4.00 -3.10 19.22
CA VAL A 46 -4.72 -3.89 18.23
C VAL A 46 -4.01 -5.24 18.09
N ARG A 47 -4.70 -6.35 18.40
CA ARG A 47 -4.14 -7.67 18.21
C ARG A 47 -4.11 -8.03 16.74
N PHE A 48 -2.95 -8.41 16.24
CA PHE A 48 -2.75 -9.01 14.92
C PHE A 48 -2.29 -10.45 15.07
N ASP A 49 -2.64 -11.29 14.10
CA ASP A 49 -2.26 -12.68 14.03
C ASP A 49 -1.35 -12.98 12.83
N VAL A 50 -1.35 -12.09 11.82
CA VAL A 50 -0.49 -12.16 10.63
C VAL A 50 -0.24 -10.78 10.02
N VAL A 51 0.94 -10.59 9.44
CA VAL A 51 1.30 -9.42 8.64
C VAL A 51 1.46 -9.83 7.18
N HIS A 52 0.87 -9.09 6.25
CA HIS A 52 1.15 -9.17 4.82
C HIS A 52 1.90 -7.92 4.37
N THR A 53 2.94 -8.09 3.57
CA THR A 53 3.70 -6.96 3.02
C THR A 53 4.27 -7.30 1.64
N SER A 54 4.74 -6.27 0.94
CA SER A 54 5.35 -6.43 -0.37
C SER A 54 6.79 -6.96 -0.29
N ALA A 55 7.39 -7.21 -1.46
CA ALA A 55 8.80 -7.53 -1.57
C ALA A 55 9.74 -6.31 -1.36
N LEU A 56 9.19 -5.08 -1.22
CA LEU A 56 9.96 -3.85 -1.15
C LEU A 56 10.25 -3.43 0.29
N ILE A 57 11.50 -3.05 0.55
CA ILE A 57 12.03 -2.79 1.90
C ILE A 57 11.22 -1.72 2.67
N ARG A 58 10.76 -0.65 2.03
CA ARG A 58 10.02 0.43 2.68
C ARG A 58 8.69 -0.03 3.31
N ALA A 59 8.00 -0.99 2.68
CA ALA A 59 6.78 -1.57 3.24
C ALA A 59 7.10 -2.55 4.38
N GLN A 60 8.12 -3.39 4.18
CA GLN A 60 8.60 -4.31 5.21
C GLN A 60 9.06 -3.56 6.46
N LYS A 61 9.85 -2.50 6.27
CA LYS A 61 10.36 -1.68 7.38
C LYS A 61 9.23 -0.96 8.12
N THR A 62 8.22 -0.47 7.39
CA THR A 62 7.02 0.10 8.02
C THR A 62 6.32 -0.93 8.90
N ALA A 63 6.10 -2.15 8.40
CA ALA A 63 5.50 -3.24 9.18
C ALA A 63 6.34 -3.58 10.41
N GLU A 64 7.66 -3.70 10.29
CA GLU A 64 8.58 -3.96 11.40
C GLU A 64 8.47 -2.90 12.49
N ILE A 65 8.49 -1.61 12.11
CA ILE A 65 8.38 -0.50 13.06
C ILE A 65 7.02 -0.52 13.75
N VAL A 66 5.92 -0.70 13.00
CA VAL A 66 4.57 -0.82 13.56
C VAL A 66 4.50 -1.96 14.57
N MET A 67 4.97 -3.15 14.20
CA MET A 67 4.93 -4.32 15.09
C MET A 67 5.87 -4.20 16.28
N SER A 68 6.97 -3.46 16.17
CA SER A 68 7.87 -3.19 17.32
C SER A 68 7.20 -2.37 18.43
N LYS A 69 6.13 -1.63 18.11
CA LYS A 69 5.31 -0.86 19.07
C LYS A 69 4.10 -1.64 19.58
N ASN A 70 3.76 -2.75 18.93
CA ASN A 70 2.60 -3.54 19.31
C ASN A 70 2.85 -4.28 20.63
N ARG A 71 1.88 -4.20 21.55
CA ARG A 71 2.00 -4.72 22.93
C ARG A 71 1.26 -6.04 23.15
N VAL A 72 0.42 -6.45 22.21
CA VAL A 72 -0.56 -7.52 22.44
C VAL A 72 -0.48 -8.69 21.45
N SER A 73 0.20 -8.54 20.31
CA SER A 73 0.24 -9.59 19.27
C SER A 73 1.34 -10.64 19.51
N GLY A 74 2.42 -10.29 20.20
CA GLY A 74 3.59 -11.17 20.31
C GLY A 74 4.32 -11.31 18.96
N GLU A 75 5.01 -12.44 18.80
CA GLU A 75 5.73 -12.79 17.57
C GLU A 75 4.74 -13.47 16.59
N ILE A 76 4.54 -12.87 15.42
CA ILE A 76 3.58 -13.34 14.41
C ILE A 76 4.22 -13.48 13.03
N PRO A 77 3.69 -14.35 12.16
CA PRO A 77 4.24 -14.54 10.82
C PRO A 77 4.07 -13.30 9.95
N THR A 78 5.08 -13.04 9.11
CA THR A 78 5.03 -12.03 8.05
C THR A 78 5.13 -12.70 6.69
N LYS A 79 4.09 -12.58 5.88
CA LYS A 79 4.01 -13.05 4.49
C LYS A 79 4.44 -11.92 3.57
N LYS A 80 5.44 -12.18 2.72
CA LYS A 80 5.99 -11.22 1.74
C LYS A 80 5.67 -11.69 0.34
N ASP A 81 5.06 -10.82 -0.48
CA ASP A 81 4.71 -11.17 -1.86
C ASP A 81 4.82 -9.96 -2.79
N GLU A 82 5.44 -10.13 -3.97
CA GLU A 82 5.60 -9.07 -4.96
C GLU A 82 4.27 -8.59 -5.56
N ARG A 83 3.20 -9.38 -5.49
CA ARG A 83 1.86 -8.98 -5.90
C ARG A 83 1.32 -7.79 -5.08
N LEU A 84 1.90 -7.51 -3.90
CA LEU A 84 1.62 -6.31 -3.10
C LEU A 84 2.57 -5.14 -3.40
N ASN A 85 3.53 -5.27 -4.31
CA ASN A 85 4.45 -4.20 -4.69
C ASN A 85 3.69 -2.97 -5.21
N GLU A 86 4.35 -1.80 -5.13
CA GLU A 86 3.88 -0.58 -5.77
C GLU A 86 3.70 -0.78 -7.29
N ARG A 87 2.87 0.03 -7.92
CA ARG A 87 2.78 0.12 -9.36
C ARG A 87 4.18 0.33 -9.96
N HIS A 88 4.51 -0.46 -10.97
CA HIS A 88 5.76 -0.31 -11.69
C HIS A 88 5.70 0.93 -12.59
N TYR A 89 6.61 1.87 -12.40
CA TYR A 89 6.62 3.10 -13.19
C TYR A 89 7.49 3.02 -14.46
N GLY A 90 8.02 1.82 -14.80
CA GLY A 90 8.78 1.60 -16.04
C GLY A 90 9.97 2.53 -16.17
N ASP A 91 10.08 3.17 -17.32
CA ASP A 91 11.18 4.06 -17.67
C ASP A 91 11.20 5.36 -16.84
N LEU A 92 10.12 5.65 -16.11
CA LEU A 92 10.06 6.84 -15.25
C LEU A 92 10.72 6.60 -13.87
N GLN A 93 11.03 5.36 -13.49
CA GLN A 93 11.62 5.06 -12.18
C GLN A 93 12.94 5.80 -11.99
N GLY A 94 13.08 6.52 -10.85
CA GLY A 94 14.23 7.34 -10.53
C GLY A 94 14.17 8.78 -11.04
N LEU A 95 13.31 9.08 -12.02
CA LEU A 95 13.17 10.44 -12.55
C LEU A 95 12.44 11.35 -11.56
N ASN A 96 12.84 12.64 -11.52
CA ASN A 96 12.10 13.65 -10.78
C ASN A 96 10.80 13.98 -11.50
N LYS A 97 9.68 14.03 -10.75
CA LYS A 97 8.36 14.21 -11.33
C LYS A 97 8.15 15.59 -11.99
N ALA A 98 8.77 16.65 -11.42
CA ALA A 98 8.67 17.98 -11.99
C ALA A 98 9.48 18.10 -13.27
N GLU A 99 10.73 17.63 -13.26
CA GLU A 99 11.59 17.60 -14.46
C GLU A 99 10.98 16.73 -15.57
N THR A 100 10.37 15.60 -15.23
CA THR A 100 9.65 14.75 -16.19
C THR A 100 8.47 15.49 -16.81
N ALA A 101 7.75 16.30 -16.03
CA ALA A 101 6.65 17.12 -16.52
C ALA A 101 7.13 18.26 -17.45
N GLU A 102 8.32 18.80 -17.23
CA GLU A 102 8.94 19.78 -18.14
C GLU A 102 9.29 19.16 -19.52
N ILE A 103 9.73 17.89 -19.52
CA ILE A 103 10.13 17.16 -20.74
C ILE A 103 8.94 16.63 -21.53
N HIS A 104 7.99 15.99 -20.86
CA HIS A 104 6.86 15.28 -21.48
C HIS A 104 5.54 16.05 -21.47
N GLY A 105 5.51 17.19 -20.79
CA GLY A 105 4.29 17.95 -20.52
C GLY A 105 3.57 17.50 -19.24
N ALA A 106 3.06 18.47 -18.48
CA ALA A 106 2.38 18.22 -17.20
C ALA A 106 1.13 17.34 -17.35
N GLU A 107 0.37 17.52 -18.44
CA GLU A 107 -0.81 16.72 -18.73
C GLU A 107 -0.48 15.25 -18.98
N GLN A 108 0.55 14.97 -19.79
CA GLN A 108 0.97 13.58 -20.04
C GLN A 108 1.47 12.90 -18.76
N VAL A 109 2.25 13.59 -17.94
CA VAL A 109 2.73 13.04 -16.66
C VAL A 109 1.56 12.86 -15.69
N HIS A 110 0.57 13.74 -15.71
CA HIS A 110 -0.64 13.57 -14.91
C HIS A 110 -1.41 12.31 -15.34
N ILE A 111 -1.58 12.07 -16.66
CA ILE A 111 -2.20 10.87 -17.20
C ILE A 111 -1.47 9.61 -16.69
N TRP A 112 -0.15 9.53 -16.84
CA TRP A 112 0.65 8.39 -16.34
C TRP A 112 0.53 8.15 -14.84
N ARG A 113 0.28 9.18 -14.06
CA ARG A 113 0.17 9.10 -12.60
C ARG A 113 -1.24 8.81 -12.10
N ARG A 114 -2.26 9.24 -12.84
CA ARG A 114 -3.63 9.36 -12.34
C ARG A 114 -4.71 8.74 -13.24
N SER A 115 -4.37 8.18 -14.39
CA SER A 115 -5.34 7.39 -15.15
C SER A 115 -5.42 5.96 -14.56
N PHE A 116 -6.56 5.32 -14.77
CA PHE A 116 -6.78 3.94 -14.37
C PHE A 116 -6.07 2.96 -15.31
N ASP A 117 -6.19 3.16 -16.61
CA ASP A 117 -5.87 2.22 -17.69
C ASP A 117 -4.63 2.60 -18.53
N VAL A 118 -4.10 3.82 -18.42
CA VAL A 118 -2.94 4.26 -19.23
C VAL A 118 -1.64 4.07 -18.45
N PRO A 119 -0.78 3.11 -18.85
CA PRO A 119 0.51 2.90 -18.19
C PRO A 119 1.56 3.95 -18.63
N PRO A 120 2.57 4.25 -17.80
CA PRO A 120 3.78 4.90 -18.24
C PRO A 120 4.60 3.96 -19.16
N PRO A 121 5.55 4.49 -19.96
CA PRO A 121 6.38 3.66 -20.82
C PRO A 121 7.10 2.55 -20.05
N GLY A 122 6.89 1.29 -20.46
CA GLY A 122 7.48 0.12 -19.82
C GLY A 122 6.97 -0.19 -18.42
N GLY A 123 5.89 0.46 -17.97
CA GLY A 123 5.34 0.32 -16.62
C GLY A 123 3.92 -0.23 -16.59
N GLU A 124 3.29 -0.11 -15.42
CA GLU A 124 1.93 -0.56 -15.14
C GLU A 124 0.94 0.61 -15.04
N SER A 125 -0.29 0.40 -15.51
CA SER A 125 -1.45 1.19 -15.11
C SER A 125 -1.93 0.78 -13.71
N LEU A 126 -2.90 1.50 -13.14
CA LEU A 126 -3.57 1.07 -11.90
C LEU A 126 -4.36 -0.23 -12.14
N GLU A 127 -4.99 -0.38 -13.30
CA GLU A 127 -5.67 -1.61 -13.71
C GLU A 127 -4.74 -2.82 -13.67
N MET A 128 -3.56 -2.74 -14.31
CA MET A 128 -2.54 -3.79 -14.30
C MET A 128 -2.04 -4.09 -12.88
N THR A 129 -1.87 -3.08 -12.03
CA THR A 129 -1.55 -3.28 -10.62
C THR A 129 -2.66 -4.05 -9.89
N ALA A 130 -3.94 -3.72 -10.17
CA ALA A 130 -5.09 -4.41 -9.60
C ALA A 130 -5.19 -5.87 -10.05
N GLU A 131 -4.85 -6.18 -11.30
CA GLU A 131 -4.85 -7.54 -11.85
C GLU A 131 -3.94 -8.52 -11.09
N ARG A 132 -2.91 -8.05 -10.41
CA ARG A 132 -2.05 -8.88 -9.54
C ARG A 132 -2.34 -8.75 -8.05
N THR A 133 -2.78 -7.57 -7.61
CA THR A 133 -3.02 -7.30 -6.19
C THR A 133 -4.35 -7.89 -5.70
N ILE A 134 -5.41 -7.78 -6.50
CA ILE A 134 -6.73 -8.31 -6.12
C ILE A 134 -6.71 -9.83 -5.99
N PRO A 135 -6.13 -10.62 -6.93
CA PRO A 135 -5.98 -12.06 -6.71
C PRO A 135 -5.23 -12.41 -5.42
N TYR A 136 -4.13 -11.71 -5.10
CA TYR A 136 -3.44 -11.91 -3.82
C TYR A 136 -4.35 -11.66 -2.62
N PHE A 137 -5.09 -10.57 -2.65
CA PHE A 137 -6.04 -10.23 -1.58
C PHE A 137 -7.08 -11.34 -1.37
N VAL A 138 -7.66 -11.85 -2.46
CA VAL A 138 -8.69 -12.90 -2.42
C VAL A 138 -8.13 -14.28 -2.04
N GLU A 139 -6.93 -14.62 -2.52
CA GLU A 139 -6.32 -15.94 -2.33
C GLU A 139 -5.57 -16.09 -1.01
N GLU A 140 -5.03 -15.01 -0.44
CA GLU A 140 -4.16 -15.07 0.73
C GLU A 140 -4.72 -14.30 1.94
N ILE A 141 -5.24 -13.09 1.73
CA ILE A 141 -5.70 -12.24 2.84
C ILE A 141 -7.11 -12.63 3.30
N ILE A 142 -8.03 -12.85 2.38
CA ILE A 142 -9.40 -13.27 2.73
C ILE A 142 -9.40 -14.60 3.50
N PRO A 143 -8.66 -15.66 3.10
CA PRO A 143 -8.61 -16.90 3.89
C PRO A 143 -8.07 -16.72 5.31
N ASP A 144 -7.08 -15.83 5.52
CA ASP A 144 -6.61 -15.52 6.87
C ASP A 144 -7.71 -14.86 7.72
N LEU A 145 -8.46 -13.90 7.15
CA LEU A 145 -9.62 -13.28 7.81
C LEU A 145 -10.74 -14.29 8.10
N ASP A 146 -11.08 -15.16 7.14
CA ASP A 146 -12.07 -16.21 7.28
C ASP A 146 -11.71 -17.23 8.36
N SER A 147 -10.42 -17.49 8.57
CA SER A 147 -9.93 -18.36 9.63
C SER A 147 -9.96 -17.73 11.02
N GLY A 148 -10.41 -16.49 11.14
CA GLY A 148 -10.53 -15.76 12.41
C GLY A 148 -9.30 -14.94 12.79
N MET A 149 -8.35 -14.74 11.87
CA MET A 149 -7.13 -13.95 12.11
C MET A 149 -7.34 -12.47 11.86
N ASN A 150 -6.83 -11.63 12.74
CA ASN A 150 -6.70 -10.20 12.49
C ASN A 150 -5.45 -9.94 11.64
N VAL A 151 -5.60 -9.16 10.59
CA VAL A 151 -4.58 -8.97 9.55
C VAL A 151 -4.10 -7.54 9.48
N LEU A 152 -2.77 -7.35 9.46
CA LEU A 152 -2.12 -6.09 9.08
C LEU A 152 -1.56 -6.22 7.65
N VAL A 153 -1.90 -5.29 6.77
CA VAL A 153 -1.32 -5.18 5.41
C VAL A 153 -0.52 -3.90 5.32
N ALA A 154 0.79 -4.00 5.19
CA ALA A 154 1.67 -2.87 4.94
C ALA A 154 2.15 -2.89 3.49
N ALA A 155 1.68 -1.94 2.68
CA ALA A 155 1.92 -1.90 1.24
C ALA A 155 2.06 -0.48 0.69
N HIS A 156 1.59 -0.22 -0.53
CA HIS A 156 1.90 1.01 -1.28
C HIS A 156 0.63 1.71 -1.76
N GLY A 157 0.79 2.95 -2.25
CA GLY A 157 -0.34 3.77 -2.66
C GLY A 157 -1.24 3.11 -3.71
N ASN A 158 -0.66 2.51 -4.76
CA ASN A 158 -1.48 1.93 -5.83
C ASN A 158 -1.92 0.49 -5.53
N SER A 159 -1.11 -0.33 -4.87
CA SER A 159 -1.56 -1.66 -4.44
C SER A 159 -2.69 -1.57 -3.41
N LEU A 160 -2.61 -0.62 -2.47
CA LEU A 160 -3.71 -0.38 -1.52
C LEU A 160 -4.96 0.23 -2.19
N ARG A 161 -4.80 1.12 -3.18
CA ARG A 161 -5.93 1.58 -4.00
C ARG A 161 -6.67 0.42 -4.66
N SER A 162 -5.93 -0.56 -5.20
CA SER A 162 -6.52 -1.75 -5.81
C SER A 162 -7.36 -2.55 -4.81
N ILE A 163 -6.86 -2.73 -3.59
CA ILE A 163 -7.58 -3.42 -2.51
C ILE A 163 -8.82 -2.62 -2.08
N VAL A 164 -8.67 -1.30 -1.84
CA VAL A 164 -9.78 -0.43 -1.42
C VAL A 164 -10.85 -0.35 -2.51
N MET A 165 -10.46 -0.25 -3.79
CA MET A 165 -11.37 -0.29 -4.92
C MET A 165 -12.23 -1.57 -4.91
N HIS A 166 -11.61 -2.71 -4.65
CA HIS A 166 -12.30 -4.00 -4.59
C HIS A 166 -13.23 -4.11 -3.38
N ILE A 167 -12.79 -3.68 -2.19
CA ILE A 167 -13.58 -3.76 -0.95
C ILE A 167 -14.78 -2.79 -0.98
N GLU A 168 -14.55 -1.55 -1.40
CA GLU A 168 -15.53 -0.47 -1.33
C GLU A 168 -16.31 -0.29 -2.65
N GLU A 169 -16.09 -1.16 -3.65
CA GLU A 169 -16.74 -1.14 -4.97
C GLU A 169 -16.63 0.24 -5.67
N ILE A 170 -15.45 0.89 -5.52
CA ILE A 170 -15.19 2.22 -6.09
C ILE A 170 -14.97 2.11 -7.59
N SER A 171 -15.55 3.03 -8.37
CA SER A 171 -15.37 3.05 -9.83
C SER A 171 -13.93 3.37 -10.24
N PRO A 172 -13.50 2.98 -11.47
CA PRO A 172 -12.19 3.35 -12.02
C PRO A 172 -11.91 4.85 -12.03
N GLU A 173 -12.92 5.68 -12.27
CA GLU A 173 -12.81 7.14 -12.29
C GLU A 173 -12.60 7.72 -10.90
N GLU A 174 -13.27 7.16 -9.89
CA GLU A 174 -13.20 7.66 -8.52
C GLU A 174 -11.95 7.16 -7.79
N ILE A 175 -11.50 5.92 -8.03
CA ILE A 175 -10.33 5.36 -7.34
C ILE A 175 -9.05 6.15 -7.63
N THR A 176 -8.92 6.74 -8.81
CA THR A 176 -7.76 7.54 -9.18
C THR A 176 -7.64 8.83 -8.36
N LYS A 177 -8.75 9.30 -7.78
CA LYS A 177 -8.82 10.50 -6.92
C LYS A 177 -8.54 10.19 -5.46
N LEU A 178 -8.65 8.91 -5.04
CA LEU A 178 -8.41 8.51 -3.67
C LEU A 178 -6.96 8.75 -3.27
N GLU A 179 -6.74 9.56 -2.25
CA GLU A 179 -5.42 9.73 -1.63
C GLU A 179 -5.28 8.80 -0.42
N ILE A 180 -4.19 8.04 -0.39
CA ILE A 180 -3.82 7.20 0.76
C ILE A 180 -2.55 7.80 1.34
N PRO A 181 -2.64 8.51 2.48
CA PRO A 181 -1.47 9.13 3.11
C PRO A 181 -0.51 8.09 3.66
N THR A 182 0.78 8.43 3.72
CA THR A 182 1.82 7.58 4.30
C THR A 182 1.63 7.44 5.82
N GLY A 183 1.78 6.22 6.33
CA GLY A 183 1.76 5.95 7.76
C GLY A 183 0.40 6.15 8.47
N VAL A 184 -0.70 6.25 7.72
CA VAL A 184 -2.05 6.40 8.29
C VAL A 184 -2.81 5.08 8.15
N PRO A 185 -3.15 4.39 9.25
CA PRO A 185 -3.92 3.16 9.21
C PRO A 185 -5.35 3.37 8.75
N MET A 186 -5.86 2.47 7.90
CA MET A 186 -7.26 2.35 7.51
C MET A 186 -7.80 1.07 8.12
N TYR A 187 -8.93 1.16 8.83
CA TYR A 187 -9.51 0.05 9.57
C TYR A 187 -10.73 -0.50 8.86
N TYR A 188 -10.80 -1.82 8.78
CA TYR A 188 -11.93 -2.57 8.25
C TYR A 188 -12.31 -3.69 9.19
N GLU A 189 -13.60 -3.97 9.26
CA GLU A 189 -14.18 -5.13 9.90
C GLU A 189 -14.52 -6.18 8.84
N PHE A 190 -14.16 -7.43 9.10
CA PHE A 190 -14.59 -8.56 8.29
C PHE A 190 -15.55 -9.44 9.10
N ASP A 191 -16.76 -9.63 8.58
CA ASP A 191 -17.77 -10.48 9.19
C ASP A 191 -18.57 -11.22 8.12
N ASN A 192 -18.60 -12.57 8.21
CA ASN A 192 -19.35 -13.45 7.32
C ASN A 192 -19.13 -13.16 5.82
N GLY A 193 -17.89 -12.97 5.40
CA GLY A 193 -17.49 -12.70 4.00
C GLY A 193 -17.71 -11.26 3.55
N LYS A 194 -18.18 -10.37 4.42
CA LYS A 194 -18.36 -8.96 4.13
C LYS A 194 -17.26 -8.13 4.82
N ILE A 195 -16.68 -7.19 4.07
CA ILE A 195 -15.72 -6.21 4.59
C ILE A 195 -16.41 -4.85 4.64
N SER A 196 -16.27 -4.16 5.77
CA SER A 196 -16.86 -2.83 5.98
C SER A 196 -15.81 -1.91 6.62
N ARG A 197 -15.68 -0.69 6.11
CA ARG A 197 -14.76 0.29 6.68
C ARG A 197 -15.25 0.75 8.05
N LEU A 198 -14.34 0.84 9.00
CA LEU A 198 -14.58 1.44 10.31
C LEU A 198 -14.19 2.92 10.28
N GLU A 199 -14.97 3.77 10.94
CA GLU A 199 -14.71 5.22 11.07
C GLU A 199 -13.57 5.53 12.06
#